data_8cb560bdff0fac65fbde98f8607ca2a9
#
_entry.id   8cb560bdff0fac65fbde98f8607ca2a9
#
_cell.length_a   1.000
_cell.length_b   1.000
_cell.length_c   1.000
_cell.angle_alpha   90.00
_cell.angle_beta   90.00
_cell.angle_gamma   90.00
#
_symmetry.space_group_name_H-M   'P 1'
#
loop_
_entity.id
_entity.type
_entity.pdbx_description
1 polymer ?
#
loop_
_entity_poly.entity_id
_entity_poly.type
_entity_poly.pdbx_seq_one_letter_code
_entity_poly.pdbx_strand_id
1 'polypeptide(L)'
;MTQARPRVALFVTCLVDLYRPTVGFAAIKLLEEAGCLVEVPPSQTCCGQPAYNSGDRANAKALARSVVDAFQGYDYVVAPSGSCAGMIAHHYPALFDDDPHYRGKSEALAARTHELVSFLTDVVGMEKVAARLDGSVTYHDSCSGLRELGVKAQPRKLLNSVEGLSVIELAEPEICCGFGGTFCVKYPDISVRMVTDKCRDIQATGAGTLLAGDMGCLLNMAGRLKREGSSIKVRHVAEVLAGMTQDAAPIGEAKKG
;
A
#
# COMPACT_ATOMS: atom_id res chain seq x y z
N MET A 1 -33.93 8.71 1.17
CA MET A 1 -33.51 7.30 1.08
C MET A 1 -32.09 7.26 1.62
N THR A 2 -31.86 6.68 2.78
CA THR A 2 -30.50 6.45 3.30
C THR A 2 -29.82 5.45 2.37
N GLN A 3 -28.85 5.90 1.60
CA GLN A 3 -28.01 5.04 0.77
C GLN A 3 -27.33 4.02 1.68
N ALA A 4 -27.49 2.73 1.38
CA ALA A 4 -26.87 1.68 2.17
C ALA A 4 -25.35 1.90 2.18
N ARG A 5 -24.73 1.82 3.37
CA ARG A 5 -23.28 1.95 3.52
C ARG A 5 -22.60 0.77 2.82
N PRO A 6 -21.61 0.98 1.93
CA PRO A 6 -20.93 -0.11 1.27
C PRO A 6 -20.17 -0.98 2.26
N ARG A 7 -20.25 -2.31 2.09
CA ARG A 7 -19.49 -3.29 2.89
C ARG A 7 -18.12 -3.49 2.27
N VAL A 8 -17.11 -3.03 2.97
CA VAL A 8 -15.72 -3.08 2.52
C VAL A 8 -14.96 -4.13 3.33
N ALA A 9 -14.39 -5.12 2.65
CA ALA A 9 -13.42 -6.01 3.28
C ALA A 9 -12.02 -5.40 3.18
N LEU A 10 -11.38 -5.18 4.32
CA LEU A 10 -9.99 -4.72 4.35
C LEU A 10 -9.04 -5.90 4.17
N PHE A 11 -8.26 -5.90 3.09
CA PHE A 11 -7.12 -6.77 2.91
C PHE A 11 -5.90 -6.12 3.57
N VAL A 12 -5.64 -6.49 4.82
CA VAL A 12 -4.62 -5.82 5.68
C VAL A 12 -3.22 -5.92 5.10
N THR A 13 -2.90 -6.98 4.40
CA THR A 13 -1.59 -7.37 3.87
C THR A 13 -0.63 -7.92 4.93
N CYS A 14 0.17 -8.92 4.56
CA CYS A 14 1.06 -9.59 5.51
C CYS A 14 2.15 -8.67 6.10
N LEU A 15 2.67 -7.73 5.32
CA LEU A 15 3.70 -6.79 5.82
C LEU A 15 3.12 -5.74 6.77
N VAL A 16 1.88 -5.31 6.57
CA VAL A 16 1.18 -4.41 7.49
C VAL A 16 0.91 -5.15 8.79
N ASP A 17 0.32 -6.33 8.73
CA ASP A 17 -0.03 -7.13 9.91
C ASP A 17 1.20 -7.43 10.78
N LEU A 18 2.30 -7.88 10.16
CA LEU A 18 3.50 -8.30 10.88
C LEU A 18 4.36 -7.14 11.40
N TYR A 19 4.47 -6.05 10.64
CA TYR A 19 5.48 -5.02 10.93
C TYR A 19 4.89 -3.65 11.27
N ARG A 20 3.66 -3.37 10.84
CA ARG A 20 3.06 -2.04 11.01
C ARG A 20 1.53 -2.09 11.15
N PRO A 21 0.96 -2.74 12.18
CA PRO A 21 -0.50 -2.85 12.35
C PRO A 21 -1.23 -1.50 12.37
N THR A 22 -0.56 -0.42 12.76
CA THR A 22 -1.12 0.95 12.75
C THR A 22 -1.59 1.39 11.37
N VAL A 23 -1.01 0.87 10.29
CA VAL A 23 -1.49 1.12 8.90
C VAL A 23 -2.86 0.48 8.68
N GLY A 24 -3.09 -0.73 9.21
CA GLY A 24 -4.40 -1.39 9.16
C GLY A 24 -5.46 -0.60 9.91
N PHE A 25 -5.15 -0.14 11.11
CA PHE A 25 -6.07 0.71 11.90
C PHE A 25 -6.33 2.06 11.24
N ALA A 26 -5.31 2.68 10.65
CA ALA A 26 -5.46 3.91 9.87
C ALA A 26 -6.38 3.71 8.65
N ALA A 27 -6.24 2.59 7.95
CA ALA A 27 -7.10 2.24 6.82
C ALA A 27 -8.56 2.04 7.26
N ILE A 28 -8.81 1.33 8.38
CA ILE A 28 -10.15 1.18 8.96
C ILE A 28 -10.75 2.56 9.24
N LYS A 29 -10.03 3.41 9.98
CA LYS A 29 -10.50 4.76 10.32
C LYS A 29 -10.89 5.56 9.08
N LEU A 30 -10.03 5.62 8.07
CA LEU A 30 -10.29 6.35 6.83
C LEU A 30 -11.51 5.83 6.07
N LEU A 31 -11.68 4.51 6.00
CA LEU A 31 -12.81 3.87 5.34
C LEU A 31 -14.13 4.11 6.10
N GLU A 32 -14.10 4.07 7.44
CA GLU A 32 -15.27 4.38 8.28
C GLU A 32 -15.66 5.85 8.20
N GLU A 33 -14.70 6.77 8.20
CA GLU A 33 -14.91 8.21 7.97
C GLU A 33 -15.48 8.48 6.57
N ALA A 34 -15.14 7.65 5.57
CA ALA A 34 -15.74 7.66 4.24
C ALA A 34 -17.15 7.06 4.18
N GLY A 35 -17.71 6.62 5.31
CA GLY A 35 -19.06 6.07 5.40
C GLY A 35 -19.18 4.57 5.09
N CYS A 36 -18.09 3.84 5.00
CA CYS A 36 -18.10 2.40 4.76
C CYS A 36 -18.40 1.58 6.03
N LEU A 37 -18.89 0.35 5.85
CA LEU A 37 -18.88 -0.70 6.87
C LEU A 37 -17.66 -1.56 6.63
N VAL A 38 -16.68 -1.51 7.54
CA VAL A 38 -15.40 -2.21 7.36
C VAL A 38 -15.39 -3.53 8.11
N GLU A 39 -15.03 -4.59 7.41
CA GLU A 39 -14.79 -5.90 7.97
C GLU A 39 -13.35 -6.36 7.64
N VAL A 40 -12.74 -7.08 8.56
CA VAL A 40 -11.40 -7.66 8.38
C VAL A 40 -11.54 -9.18 8.44
N PRO A 41 -11.58 -9.88 7.27
CA PRO A 41 -11.73 -11.34 7.26
C PRO A 41 -10.58 -12.02 8.01
N PRO A 42 -10.83 -12.81 9.06
CA PRO A 42 -9.76 -13.40 9.88
C PRO A 42 -8.97 -14.50 9.16
N SER A 43 -9.53 -15.07 8.09
CA SER A 43 -8.90 -16.12 7.29
C SER A 43 -8.00 -15.59 6.18
N GLN A 44 -7.80 -14.26 6.09
CA GLN A 44 -6.93 -13.69 5.06
C GLN A 44 -5.46 -14.06 5.27
N THR A 45 -4.74 -14.17 4.15
CA THR A 45 -3.32 -14.54 4.12
C THR A 45 -2.54 -13.55 3.24
N CYS A 46 -1.32 -13.91 2.85
CA CYS A 46 -0.56 -13.16 1.84
C CYS A 46 -1.29 -13.15 0.48
N CYS A 47 -1.18 -12.05 -0.26
CA CYS A 47 -1.69 -11.98 -1.64
C CYS A 47 -1.00 -12.93 -2.64
N GLY A 48 0.09 -13.59 -2.25
CA GLY A 48 0.81 -14.52 -3.10
C GLY A 48 1.83 -13.87 -4.05
N GLN A 49 1.96 -12.55 -4.07
CA GLN A 49 2.91 -11.85 -4.97
C GLN A 49 4.37 -12.35 -4.86
N PRO A 50 4.94 -12.64 -3.67
CA PRO A 50 6.30 -13.17 -3.59
C PRO A 50 6.46 -14.53 -4.30
N ALA A 51 5.49 -15.42 -4.19
CA ALA A 51 5.48 -16.69 -4.91
C ALA A 51 5.33 -16.46 -6.42
N TYR A 52 4.39 -15.61 -6.83
CA TYR A 52 4.17 -15.24 -8.22
C TYR A 52 5.43 -14.67 -8.88
N ASN A 53 6.07 -13.67 -8.26
CA ASN A 53 7.31 -13.04 -8.75
C ASN A 53 8.51 -14.01 -8.76
N SER A 54 8.43 -15.11 -8.01
CA SER A 54 9.45 -16.16 -8.00
C SER A 54 9.24 -17.25 -9.05
N GLY A 55 8.14 -17.20 -9.80
CA GLY A 55 7.75 -18.22 -10.75
C GLY A 55 7.05 -19.43 -10.09
N ASP A 56 6.81 -19.41 -8.79
CA ASP A 56 6.11 -20.46 -8.06
C ASP A 56 4.58 -20.30 -8.22
N ARG A 57 4.10 -20.66 -9.41
CA ARG A 57 2.68 -20.52 -9.77
C ARG A 57 1.77 -21.41 -8.91
N ALA A 58 2.26 -22.57 -8.46
CA ALA A 58 1.46 -23.50 -7.68
C ALA A 58 1.09 -22.91 -6.31
N ASN A 59 2.09 -22.39 -5.57
CA ASN A 59 1.85 -21.73 -4.30
C ASN A 59 1.12 -20.40 -4.47
N ALA A 60 1.43 -19.61 -5.51
CA ALA A 60 0.69 -18.39 -5.82
C ALA A 60 -0.81 -18.68 -6.05
N LYS A 61 -1.15 -19.74 -6.82
CA LYS A 61 -2.51 -20.17 -7.07
C LYS A 61 -3.22 -20.68 -5.81
N ALA A 62 -2.52 -21.41 -4.93
CA ALA A 62 -3.08 -21.89 -3.67
C ALA A 62 -3.44 -20.72 -2.74
N LEU A 63 -2.55 -19.75 -2.60
CA LEU A 63 -2.80 -18.52 -1.83
C LEU A 63 -3.95 -17.70 -2.42
N ALA A 64 -3.98 -17.55 -3.75
CA ALA A 64 -5.05 -16.85 -4.44
C ALA A 64 -6.42 -17.49 -4.20
N ARG A 65 -6.53 -18.85 -4.17
CA ARG A 65 -7.79 -19.54 -3.80
C ARG A 65 -8.25 -19.14 -2.41
N SER A 66 -7.36 -19.18 -1.42
CA SER A 66 -7.71 -18.81 -0.04
C SER A 66 -8.20 -17.36 0.05
N VAL A 67 -7.57 -16.44 -0.67
CA VAL A 67 -8.01 -15.03 -0.73
C VAL A 67 -9.34 -14.89 -1.43
N VAL A 68 -9.53 -15.56 -2.59
CA VAL A 68 -10.82 -15.54 -3.32
C VAL A 68 -11.96 -16.02 -2.42
N ASP A 69 -11.74 -17.09 -1.66
CA ASP A 69 -12.78 -17.65 -0.78
C ASP A 69 -13.05 -16.74 0.45
N ALA A 70 -12.00 -16.15 1.04
CA ALA A 70 -12.13 -15.28 2.21
C ALA A 70 -12.84 -13.94 1.91
N PHE A 71 -12.76 -13.46 0.67
CA PHE A 71 -13.26 -12.13 0.28
C PHE A 71 -14.54 -12.16 -0.57
N GLN A 72 -15.30 -13.25 -0.54
CA GLN A 72 -16.61 -13.32 -1.21
C GLN A 72 -17.67 -12.51 -0.43
N GLY A 73 -18.65 -11.97 -1.15
CA GLY A 73 -19.85 -11.36 -0.55
C GLY A 73 -19.68 -9.93 -0.02
N TYR A 74 -18.55 -9.28 -0.28
CA TYR A 74 -18.35 -7.86 0.00
C TYR A 74 -18.56 -7.03 -1.25
N ASP A 75 -18.97 -5.76 -1.07
CA ASP A 75 -19.14 -4.83 -2.20
C ASP A 75 -17.79 -4.44 -2.78
N TYR A 76 -16.79 -4.23 -1.90
CA TYR A 76 -15.43 -3.87 -2.27
C TYR A 76 -14.38 -4.60 -1.42
N VAL A 77 -13.19 -4.75 -1.98
CA VAL A 77 -11.99 -5.20 -1.27
C VAL A 77 -10.96 -4.08 -1.39
N VAL A 78 -10.46 -3.61 -0.25
CA VAL A 78 -9.52 -2.48 -0.22
C VAL A 78 -8.23 -2.91 0.48
N ALA A 79 -7.08 -2.61 -0.13
CA ALA A 79 -5.77 -2.91 0.43
C ALA A 79 -4.92 -1.62 0.57
N PRO A 80 -4.29 -1.36 1.74
CA PRO A 80 -3.32 -0.28 1.90
C PRO A 80 -1.95 -0.68 1.31
N SER A 81 -1.96 -1.12 0.04
CA SER A 81 -0.78 -1.57 -0.69
C SER A 81 -1.10 -1.71 -2.18
N GLY A 82 -0.41 -0.90 -3.00
CA GLY A 82 -0.55 -0.97 -4.44
C GLY A 82 -0.11 -2.32 -5.02
N SER A 83 0.94 -2.93 -4.46
CA SER A 83 1.46 -4.22 -4.93
C SER A 83 0.49 -5.38 -4.64
N CYS A 84 -0.15 -5.40 -3.46
CA CYS A 84 -1.13 -6.42 -3.13
C CYS A 84 -2.44 -6.24 -3.91
N ALA A 85 -2.93 -5.00 -4.02
CA ALA A 85 -4.12 -4.71 -4.81
C ALA A 85 -3.90 -5.04 -6.30
N GLY A 86 -2.74 -4.67 -6.88
CA GLY A 86 -2.37 -5.03 -8.25
C GLY A 86 -2.30 -6.55 -8.46
N MET A 87 -1.71 -7.29 -7.52
CA MET A 87 -1.67 -8.75 -7.58
C MET A 87 -3.08 -9.37 -7.67
N ILE A 88 -4.01 -8.89 -6.85
CA ILE A 88 -5.39 -9.40 -6.84
C ILE A 88 -6.14 -8.95 -8.09
N ALA A 89 -6.05 -7.66 -8.46
CA ALA A 89 -6.81 -7.08 -9.55
C ALA A 89 -6.35 -7.54 -10.94
N HIS A 90 -5.05 -7.73 -11.15
CA HIS A 90 -4.50 -7.97 -12.49
C HIS A 90 -3.93 -9.38 -12.71
N HIS A 91 -3.46 -10.06 -11.65
CA HIS A 91 -2.75 -11.32 -11.82
C HIS A 91 -3.55 -12.55 -11.39
N TYR A 92 -4.53 -12.42 -10.48
CA TYR A 92 -5.34 -13.56 -10.04
C TYR A 92 -6.11 -14.23 -11.17
N PRO A 93 -6.83 -13.51 -12.07
CA PRO A 93 -7.57 -14.19 -13.13
C PRO A 93 -6.69 -15.12 -13.97
N ALA A 94 -5.48 -14.71 -14.33
CA ALA A 94 -4.55 -15.52 -15.12
C ALA A 94 -3.96 -16.74 -14.37
N LEU A 95 -4.01 -16.75 -13.03
CA LEU A 95 -3.62 -17.93 -12.25
C LEU A 95 -4.64 -19.08 -12.39
N PHE A 96 -5.86 -18.79 -12.80
CA PHE A 96 -6.97 -19.73 -12.89
C PHE A 96 -7.42 -20.03 -14.33
N ASP A 97 -6.56 -19.81 -15.34
CA ASP A 97 -6.87 -20.10 -16.74
C ASP A 97 -7.28 -21.55 -16.98
N ASP A 98 -6.75 -22.48 -16.17
CA ASP A 98 -7.03 -23.91 -16.19
C ASP A 98 -8.12 -24.34 -15.18
N ASP A 99 -8.79 -23.41 -14.49
CA ASP A 99 -9.78 -23.68 -13.44
C ASP A 99 -10.98 -22.72 -13.59
N PRO A 100 -11.95 -23.06 -14.45
CA PRO A 100 -13.10 -22.19 -14.74
C PRO A 100 -13.92 -21.79 -13.51
N HIS A 101 -13.97 -22.64 -12.47
CA HIS A 101 -14.70 -22.34 -11.24
C HIS A 101 -14.07 -21.17 -10.46
N TYR A 102 -12.75 -21.19 -10.28
CA TYR A 102 -12.04 -20.09 -9.61
C TYR A 102 -11.80 -18.90 -10.52
N ARG A 103 -11.73 -19.09 -11.84
CA ARG A 103 -11.56 -18.00 -12.78
C ARG A 103 -12.67 -16.96 -12.65
N GLY A 104 -13.93 -17.36 -12.75
CA GLY A 104 -15.05 -16.43 -12.60
C GLY A 104 -15.10 -15.74 -11.25
N LYS A 105 -14.78 -16.46 -10.16
CA LYS A 105 -14.70 -15.86 -8.82
C LYS A 105 -13.55 -14.85 -8.69
N SER A 106 -12.39 -15.15 -9.27
CA SER A 106 -11.23 -14.25 -9.25
C SER A 106 -11.45 -13.01 -10.11
N GLU A 107 -12.09 -13.12 -11.25
CA GLU A 107 -12.51 -11.97 -12.08
C GLU A 107 -13.49 -11.06 -11.32
N ALA A 108 -14.47 -11.65 -10.64
CA ALA A 108 -15.41 -10.90 -9.80
C ALA A 108 -14.73 -10.23 -8.60
N LEU A 109 -13.71 -10.85 -8.00
CA LEU A 109 -12.91 -10.27 -6.94
C LEU A 109 -12.04 -9.13 -7.48
N ALA A 110 -11.35 -9.34 -8.60
CA ALA A 110 -10.49 -8.37 -9.26
C ALA A 110 -11.24 -7.06 -9.56
N ALA A 111 -12.45 -7.17 -10.12
CA ALA A 111 -13.28 -6.02 -10.50
C ALA A 111 -13.69 -5.10 -9.34
N ARG A 112 -13.64 -5.58 -8.09
CA ARG A 112 -14.00 -4.82 -6.88
C ARG A 112 -12.83 -4.60 -5.92
N THR A 113 -11.61 -4.91 -6.35
CA THR A 113 -10.39 -4.74 -5.55
C THR A 113 -9.73 -3.40 -5.89
N HIS A 114 -9.44 -2.62 -4.86
CA HIS A 114 -8.85 -1.27 -4.98
C HIS A 114 -7.68 -1.08 -4.01
N GLU A 115 -6.76 -0.22 -4.39
CA GLU A 115 -5.80 0.36 -3.44
C GLU A 115 -6.52 1.40 -2.57
N LEU A 116 -6.10 1.55 -1.32
CA LEU A 116 -6.79 2.38 -0.32
C LEU A 116 -7.03 3.81 -0.78
N VAL A 117 -6.00 4.51 -1.24
CA VAL A 117 -6.11 5.94 -1.55
C VAL A 117 -6.93 6.16 -2.82
N SER A 118 -6.76 5.29 -3.82
CA SER A 118 -7.61 5.33 -5.03
C SER A 118 -9.07 5.02 -4.71
N PHE A 119 -9.35 4.07 -3.82
CA PHE A 119 -10.71 3.81 -3.38
C PHE A 119 -11.35 5.03 -2.71
N LEU A 120 -10.61 5.66 -1.79
CA LEU A 120 -11.10 6.85 -1.08
C LEU A 120 -11.41 8.02 -2.03
N THR A 121 -10.59 8.25 -3.05
CA THR A 121 -10.75 9.38 -3.97
C THR A 121 -11.69 9.08 -5.13
N ASP A 122 -11.51 7.94 -5.79
CA ASP A 122 -12.12 7.68 -7.10
C ASP A 122 -13.44 6.92 -6.98
N VAL A 123 -13.64 6.12 -5.89
CA VAL A 123 -14.86 5.35 -5.67
C VAL A 123 -15.80 6.07 -4.72
N VAL A 124 -15.32 6.49 -3.53
CA VAL A 124 -16.17 7.16 -2.54
C VAL A 124 -16.13 8.68 -2.63
N GLY A 125 -15.26 9.24 -3.47
CA GLY A 125 -15.25 10.69 -3.77
C GLY A 125 -14.71 11.56 -2.62
N MET A 126 -13.79 11.02 -1.79
CA MET A 126 -13.18 11.80 -0.70
C MET A 126 -12.32 12.94 -1.27
N GLU A 127 -12.62 14.17 -0.89
CA GLU A 127 -11.91 15.37 -1.35
C GLU A 127 -10.85 15.84 -0.37
N LYS A 128 -11.03 15.57 0.92
CA LYS A 128 -10.15 16.05 1.99
C LYS A 128 -10.19 15.12 3.21
N VAL A 129 -9.16 15.20 4.04
CA VAL A 129 -9.08 14.54 5.35
C VAL A 129 -8.96 15.56 6.47
N ALA A 130 -9.44 15.21 7.67
CA ALA A 130 -9.31 16.04 8.87
C ALA A 130 -8.04 15.67 9.63
N ALA A 131 -6.87 15.84 8.99
CA ALA A 131 -5.58 15.52 9.58
C ALA A 131 -4.66 16.75 9.59
N ARG A 132 -3.72 16.78 10.54
CA ARG A 132 -2.68 17.81 10.65
C ARG A 132 -1.31 17.16 10.78
N LEU A 133 -0.36 17.67 10.03
CA LEU A 133 1.06 17.30 10.15
C LEU A 133 1.90 18.52 9.71
N ASP A 134 2.56 19.17 10.64
CA ASP A 134 3.43 20.31 10.30
C ASP A 134 4.75 19.82 9.69
N GLY A 135 5.12 20.38 8.53
CA GLY A 135 6.40 20.11 7.87
C GLY A 135 6.29 19.71 6.40
N SER A 136 7.39 19.20 5.88
CA SER A 136 7.49 18.78 4.47
C SER A 136 7.59 17.28 4.33
N VAL A 137 6.93 16.75 3.31
CA VAL A 137 7.00 15.34 2.92
C VAL A 137 7.37 15.20 1.46
N THR A 138 7.97 14.08 1.11
CA THR A 138 8.07 13.61 -0.26
C THR A 138 7.35 12.27 -0.41
N TYR A 139 6.83 11.99 -1.61
CA TYR A 139 6.02 10.79 -1.85
C TYR A 139 6.68 9.89 -2.89
N HIS A 140 6.84 8.61 -2.55
CA HIS A 140 7.29 7.58 -3.48
C HIS A 140 6.09 6.85 -4.10
N ASP A 141 5.96 6.95 -5.42
CA ASP A 141 4.99 6.19 -6.19
C ASP A 141 5.46 4.72 -6.32
N SER A 142 4.75 3.79 -5.69
CA SER A 142 5.08 2.37 -5.82
C SER A 142 4.83 1.89 -7.25
N CYS A 143 5.72 1.05 -7.79
CA CYS A 143 5.66 0.66 -9.20
C CYS A 143 4.35 -0.03 -9.59
N SER A 144 3.82 -0.94 -8.76
CA SER A 144 2.53 -1.58 -9.03
C SER A 144 1.36 -0.61 -8.86
N GLY A 145 1.37 0.22 -7.81
CA GLY A 145 0.35 1.26 -7.63
C GLY A 145 0.27 2.19 -8.83
N LEU A 146 1.41 2.67 -9.30
CA LEU A 146 1.49 3.60 -10.42
C LEU A 146 1.14 2.92 -11.76
N ARG A 147 1.82 1.80 -12.11
CA ARG A 147 1.78 1.24 -13.46
C ARG A 147 0.63 0.30 -13.71
N GLU A 148 0.16 -0.39 -12.68
CA GLU A 148 -0.95 -1.34 -12.79
C GLU A 148 -2.28 -0.70 -12.41
N LEU A 149 -2.31 0.16 -11.37
CA LEU A 149 -3.54 0.72 -10.82
C LEU A 149 -3.75 2.21 -11.13
N GLY A 150 -2.78 2.89 -11.73
CA GLY A 150 -2.87 4.32 -12.04
C GLY A 150 -2.89 5.26 -10.83
N VAL A 151 -2.41 4.79 -9.67
CA VAL A 151 -2.37 5.58 -8.43
C VAL A 151 -1.21 6.57 -8.49
N LYS A 152 -1.51 7.84 -8.75
CA LYS A 152 -0.54 8.94 -8.81
C LYS A 152 -1.09 10.26 -8.25
N ALA A 153 -2.21 10.73 -8.80
CA ALA A 153 -2.81 11.99 -8.37
C ALA A 153 -3.55 11.86 -7.02
N GLN A 154 -4.08 10.70 -6.73
CA GLN A 154 -4.92 10.44 -5.58
C GLN A 154 -4.21 10.70 -4.24
N PRO A 155 -2.99 10.18 -3.97
CA PRO A 155 -2.27 10.48 -2.74
C PRO A 155 -2.01 11.98 -2.59
N ARG A 156 -1.63 12.65 -3.67
CA ARG A 156 -1.33 14.08 -3.68
C ARG A 156 -2.56 14.93 -3.37
N LYS A 157 -3.72 14.56 -3.92
CA LYS A 157 -5.00 15.21 -3.64
C LYS A 157 -5.30 15.21 -2.14
N LEU A 158 -5.24 14.05 -1.48
CA LEU A 158 -5.52 13.95 -0.05
C LEU A 158 -4.43 14.56 0.82
N LEU A 159 -3.15 14.38 0.47
CA LEU A 159 -2.03 14.98 1.21
C LEU A 159 -2.06 16.52 1.18
N ASN A 160 -2.45 17.13 0.06
CA ASN A 160 -2.61 18.57 -0.05
C ASN A 160 -3.74 19.13 0.83
N SER A 161 -4.64 18.28 1.33
CA SER A 161 -5.69 18.68 2.28
C SER A 161 -5.27 18.57 3.74
N VAL A 162 -4.10 17.96 4.03
CA VAL A 162 -3.57 17.84 5.40
C VAL A 162 -3.06 19.19 5.87
N GLU A 163 -3.58 19.66 7.00
CA GLU A 163 -3.20 20.97 7.55
C GLU A 163 -1.70 21.02 7.96
N GLY A 164 -1.00 22.08 7.57
CA GLY A 164 0.40 22.30 7.91
C GLY A 164 1.41 21.50 7.07
N LEU A 165 0.94 20.69 6.10
CA LEU A 165 1.79 19.82 5.29
C LEU A 165 2.15 20.47 3.94
N SER A 166 3.41 20.35 3.54
CA SER A 166 3.85 20.65 2.18
C SER A 166 4.41 19.39 1.50
N VAL A 167 3.97 19.14 0.27
CA VAL A 167 4.45 18.01 -0.54
C VAL A 167 5.54 18.50 -1.48
N ILE A 168 6.73 17.89 -1.42
CA ILE A 168 7.86 18.17 -2.30
C ILE A 168 8.05 16.96 -3.21
N GLU A 169 7.90 17.15 -4.52
CA GLU A 169 8.02 16.05 -5.47
C GLU A 169 9.46 15.57 -5.61
N LEU A 170 9.62 14.28 -5.85
CA LEU A 170 10.88 13.67 -6.26
C LEU A 170 11.24 14.13 -7.69
N ALA A 171 12.51 14.24 -8.01
CA ALA A 171 12.96 14.48 -9.39
C ALA A 171 12.62 13.27 -10.29
N GLU A 172 12.77 12.05 -9.74
CA GLU A 172 12.51 10.79 -10.40
C GLU A 172 11.46 9.96 -9.65
N PRO A 173 10.17 10.42 -9.58
CA PRO A 173 9.15 9.79 -8.75
C PRO A 173 8.84 8.35 -9.15
N GLU A 174 8.98 8.01 -10.43
CA GLU A 174 8.59 6.72 -11.00
C GLU A 174 9.68 5.64 -10.95
N ILE A 175 10.91 5.98 -10.50
CA ILE A 175 11.98 5.00 -10.32
C ILE A 175 11.65 4.07 -9.15
N CYS A 176 11.77 2.75 -9.42
CA CYS A 176 11.50 1.70 -8.46
C CYS A 176 12.44 1.77 -7.25
N CYS A 177 11.91 1.48 -6.05
CA CYS A 177 12.68 1.38 -4.81
C CYS A 177 13.58 0.13 -4.72
N GLY A 178 13.49 -0.81 -5.66
CA GLY A 178 14.29 -2.04 -5.66
C GLY A 178 13.81 -3.16 -4.73
N PHE A 179 12.67 -3.04 -4.04
CA PHE A 179 12.16 -4.09 -3.17
C PHE A 179 11.72 -5.34 -3.96
N GLY A 180 10.74 -5.20 -4.88
CA GLY A 180 10.28 -6.23 -5.80
C GLY A 180 9.83 -7.56 -5.14
N GLY A 181 9.33 -7.53 -3.89
CA GLY A 181 8.98 -8.72 -3.13
C GLY A 181 10.22 -9.54 -2.81
N THR A 182 10.45 -10.65 -3.53
CA THR A 182 11.63 -11.51 -3.36
C THR A 182 12.87 -11.03 -4.12
N PHE A 183 12.73 -10.01 -4.99
CA PHE A 183 13.85 -9.52 -5.81
C PHE A 183 15.01 -9.01 -4.95
N CYS A 184 14.73 -8.25 -3.90
CA CYS A 184 15.76 -7.73 -3.00
C CYS A 184 16.57 -8.83 -2.26
N VAL A 185 16.01 -10.04 -2.14
CA VAL A 185 16.69 -11.21 -1.56
C VAL A 185 17.46 -11.99 -2.63
N LYS A 186 16.87 -12.16 -3.82
CA LYS A 186 17.47 -12.93 -4.92
C LYS A 186 18.60 -12.17 -5.64
N TYR A 187 18.48 -10.84 -5.72
CA TYR A 187 19.42 -9.97 -6.43
C TYR A 187 19.83 -8.79 -5.53
N PRO A 188 20.47 -9.04 -4.37
CA PRO A 188 20.73 -8.01 -3.37
C PRO A 188 21.56 -6.85 -3.89
N ASP A 189 22.59 -7.11 -4.69
CA ASP A 189 23.49 -6.05 -5.20
C ASP A 189 22.76 -5.08 -6.13
N ILE A 190 21.86 -5.59 -6.99
CA ILE A 190 21.05 -4.77 -7.88
C ILE A 190 20.03 -3.98 -7.05
N SER A 191 19.36 -4.63 -6.11
CA SER A 191 18.39 -3.97 -5.21
C SER A 191 19.04 -2.87 -4.39
N VAL A 192 20.24 -3.12 -3.83
CA VAL A 192 21.01 -2.12 -3.08
C VAL A 192 21.34 -0.91 -3.96
N ARG A 193 21.74 -1.11 -5.21
CA ARG A 193 22.00 -0.01 -6.14
C ARG A 193 20.73 0.82 -6.38
N MET A 194 19.61 0.16 -6.71
CA MET A 194 18.34 0.82 -6.97
C MET A 194 17.85 1.63 -5.78
N VAL A 195 17.84 1.04 -4.57
CA VAL A 195 17.38 1.74 -3.37
C VAL A 195 18.31 2.88 -2.96
N THR A 196 19.62 2.75 -3.24
CA THR A 196 20.58 3.83 -2.99
C THR A 196 20.32 5.04 -3.87
N ASP A 197 20.13 4.82 -5.17
CA ASP A 197 19.82 5.89 -6.12
C ASP A 197 18.47 6.56 -5.76
N LYS A 198 17.45 5.78 -5.38
CA LYS A 198 16.16 6.31 -4.89
C LYS A 198 16.31 7.11 -3.59
N CYS A 199 17.13 6.65 -2.63
CA CYS A 199 17.37 7.39 -1.39
C CYS A 199 18.11 8.73 -1.62
N ARG A 200 19.01 8.80 -2.60
CA ARG A 200 19.63 10.07 -3.00
C ARG A 200 18.63 11.08 -3.55
N ASP A 201 17.70 10.61 -4.41
CA ASP A 201 16.61 11.45 -4.92
C ASP A 201 15.71 11.95 -3.78
N ILE A 202 15.38 11.07 -2.82
CA ILE A 202 14.61 11.43 -1.61
C ILE A 202 15.36 12.49 -0.78
N GLN A 203 16.65 12.29 -0.51
CA GLN A 203 17.47 13.22 0.26
C GLN A 203 17.62 14.57 -0.44
N ALA A 204 17.71 14.59 -1.77
CA ALA A 204 17.81 15.81 -2.56
C ALA A 204 16.57 16.72 -2.47
N THR A 205 15.41 16.21 -2.10
CA THR A 205 14.19 17.01 -1.88
C THR A 205 14.29 17.92 -0.66
N GLY A 206 15.12 17.59 0.33
CA GLY A 206 15.16 18.26 1.63
C GLY A 206 13.92 18.03 2.50
N ALA A 207 13.00 17.15 2.10
CA ALA A 207 11.81 16.83 2.89
C ALA A 207 12.17 16.11 4.19
N GLY A 208 11.48 16.44 5.28
CA GLY A 208 11.69 15.81 6.58
C GLY A 208 11.10 14.41 6.70
N THR A 209 10.17 14.04 5.81
CA THR A 209 9.48 12.73 5.86
C THR A 209 9.25 12.16 4.47
N LEU A 210 9.56 10.86 4.32
CA LEU A 210 9.19 10.05 3.15
C LEU A 210 7.86 9.35 3.40
N LEU A 211 6.96 9.43 2.43
CA LEU A 211 5.70 8.69 2.41
C LEU A 211 5.61 7.74 1.21
N ALA A 212 4.87 6.67 1.37
CA ALA A 212 4.42 5.79 0.29
C ALA A 212 3.17 5.01 0.73
N GLY A 213 2.48 4.40 -0.23
CA GLY A 213 1.33 3.53 -0.01
C GLY A 213 1.67 2.02 -0.07
N ASP A 214 2.94 1.63 0.14
CA ASP A 214 3.37 0.24 0.06
C ASP A 214 4.46 -0.08 1.09
N MET A 215 4.12 -0.99 2.03
CA MET A 215 5.03 -1.33 3.13
C MET A 215 6.36 -1.94 2.66
N GLY A 216 6.36 -2.72 1.58
CA GLY A 216 7.60 -3.31 1.07
C GLY A 216 8.57 -2.24 0.59
N CYS A 217 8.08 -1.24 -0.15
CA CYS A 217 8.88 -0.09 -0.57
C CYS A 217 9.41 0.70 0.64
N LEU A 218 8.54 0.97 1.61
CA LEU A 218 8.90 1.73 2.82
C LEU A 218 9.97 1.02 3.65
N LEU A 219 9.86 -0.29 3.87
CA LEU A 219 10.85 -1.07 4.61
C LEU A 219 12.23 -1.05 3.92
N ASN A 220 12.27 -1.18 2.58
CA ASN A 220 13.53 -1.16 1.83
C ASN A 220 14.20 0.21 1.90
N MET A 221 13.44 1.29 1.66
CA MET A 221 13.95 2.65 1.71
C MET A 221 14.33 3.08 3.14
N ALA A 222 13.51 2.76 4.15
CA ALA A 222 13.82 3.06 5.56
C ALA A 222 15.12 2.39 6.01
N GLY A 223 15.30 1.10 5.65
CA GLY A 223 16.52 0.36 5.94
C GLY A 223 17.76 0.99 5.29
N ARG A 224 17.63 1.51 4.07
CA ARG A 224 18.74 2.18 3.37
C ARG A 224 19.05 3.56 3.95
N LEU A 225 18.04 4.41 4.12
CA LEU A 225 18.19 5.73 4.74
C LEU A 225 18.87 5.64 6.11
N LYS A 226 18.45 4.68 6.93
CA LYS A 226 19.06 4.44 8.25
C LYS A 226 20.54 4.08 8.15
N ARG A 227 20.93 3.19 7.22
CA ARG A 227 22.33 2.80 7.01
C ARG A 227 23.19 3.96 6.50
N GLU A 228 22.60 4.94 5.83
CA GLU A 228 23.27 6.16 5.35
C GLU A 228 23.27 7.29 6.39
N GLY A 229 22.75 7.06 7.59
CA GLY A 229 22.69 8.05 8.67
C GLY A 229 21.69 9.18 8.42
N SER A 230 20.73 8.99 7.51
CA SER A 230 19.71 9.99 7.20
C SER A 230 18.73 10.17 8.36
N SER A 231 18.33 11.42 8.62
CA SER A 231 17.32 11.78 9.62
C SER A 231 15.89 11.82 9.06
N ILE A 232 15.70 11.50 7.77
CA ILE A 232 14.39 11.49 7.12
C ILE A 232 13.52 10.41 7.76
N LYS A 233 12.38 10.82 8.29
CA LYS A 233 11.37 9.92 8.86
C LYS A 233 10.67 9.17 7.72
N VAL A 234 10.27 7.92 7.97
CA VAL A 234 9.55 7.10 6.97
C VAL A 234 8.20 6.68 7.55
N ARG A 235 7.10 6.94 6.83
CA ARG A 235 5.74 6.62 7.27
C ARG A 235 4.88 6.12 6.12
N HIS A 236 3.87 5.34 6.45
CA HIS A 236 2.84 4.99 5.49
C HIS A 236 1.85 6.15 5.31
N VAL A 237 1.43 6.41 4.07
CA VAL A 237 0.52 7.52 3.76
C VAL A 237 -0.79 7.45 4.56
N ALA A 238 -1.35 6.25 4.78
CA ALA A 238 -2.56 6.06 5.55
C ALA A 238 -2.47 6.62 6.98
N GLU A 239 -1.31 6.48 7.65
CA GLU A 239 -1.11 7.00 9.01
C GLU A 239 -1.18 8.54 9.04
N VAL A 240 -0.65 9.18 8.01
CA VAL A 240 -0.70 10.65 7.88
C VAL A 240 -2.13 11.12 7.58
N LEU A 241 -2.78 10.50 6.60
CA LEU A 241 -4.15 10.84 6.21
C LEU A 241 -5.17 10.62 7.35
N ALA A 242 -4.95 9.58 8.18
CA ALA A 242 -5.79 9.31 9.34
C ALA A 242 -5.45 10.16 10.58
N GLY A 243 -4.39 10.99 10.54
CA GLY A 243 -3.91 11.74 11.72
C GLY A 243 -3.31 10.87 12.81
N MET A 244 -2.83 9.66 12.50
CA MET A 244 -2.31 8.65 13.44
C MET A 244 -0.79 8.59 13.50
N THR A 245 -0.10 9.71 13.30
CA THR A 245 1.37 9.76 13.25
C THR A 245 2.03 9.59 14.62
N GLN A 246 1.28 9.75 15.73
CA GLN A 246 1.79 9.58 17.10
C GLN A 246 1.64 8.15 17.63
N ASP A 247 0.84 7.32 16.99
CA ASP A 247 0.50 5.97 17.47
C ASP A 247 1.68 4.99 17.34
N ALA A 248 2.60 5.30 16.41
CA ALA A 248 3.83 4.51 16.24
C ALA A 248 5.01 5.40 15.84
N ALA A 249 6.23 5.00 16.22
CA ALA A 249 7.47 5.64 15.75
C ALA A 249 7.59 5.54 14.22
N PRO A 250 8.39 6.38 13.52
CA PRO A 250 8.70 6.18 12.12
C PRO A 250 9.20 4.77 11.81
N ILE A 251 8.96 4.29 10.58
CA ILE A 251 9.39 2.95 10.16
C ILE A 251 10.93 2.88 10.20
N GLY A 252 11.47 1.82 10.82
CA GLY A 252 12.91 1.64 11.02
C GLY A 252 13.46 2.27 12.31
N GLU A 253 12.64 2.97 13.09
CA GLU A 253 13.01 3.50 14.40
C GLU A 253 12.41 2.65 15.54
N ALA A 254 13.12 2.55 16.67
CA ALA A 254 12.58 1.95 17.87
C ALA A 254 11.56 2.91 18.52
N LYS A 255 10.51 2.37 19.13
CA LYS A 255 9.61 3.16 19.99
C LYS A 255 10.45 3.69 21.15
N LYS A 256 10.54 5.02 21.32
CA LYS A 256 11.15 5.58 22.53
C LYS A 256 10.27 5.14 23.69
N GLY A 257 10.85 4.36 24.60
CA GLY A 257 10.21 3.93 25.86
C GLY A 257 9.86 5.10 26.75
#